data_bf82aa0b97f75969aae76e48e3aea23e
#
_entry.id   bf82aa0b97f75969aae76e48e3aea23e
#
_cell.length_a   1.000
_cell.length_b   1.000
_cell.length_c   1.000
_cell.angle_alpha   90.00
_cell.angle_beta   90.00
_cell.angle_gamma   90.00
#
_symmetry.space_group_name_H-M   'P 1'
#
loop_
_entity.id
_entity.type
_entity.pdbx_description
1 polymer ?
#
loop_
_entity_poly.entity_id
_entity_poly.type
_entity_poly.pdbx_seq_one_letter_code
_entity_poly.pdbx_strand_id
1 'polypeptide(L)'
;MACSHEGDPDLAKKIIDGAADAGADAIQLQIWALEDMMAPSHPNYEVCQKIEMTHDQWKDIVAYSRKRYPKLDIYSFVYEHKSIDFTESLGLDGYKLSSSDLSNPCVLDCVAETGKKINLSIGASTVDEIQKAVDRIRNKGNEQITLMYGYQNFPTKIEDVHLNYMKKIMELFDLPVGYQDHCDADTKAAFWLPAMSVGMDIQVMEKHITHDRSFKGVDYESALNPDEFKLFVKMIRNLELAGGETVRETFTESEIKYRTFQKKSIVAAKDIKANDVLQVEDMNFLRTDELGLPPDQFEKIVGKVLKKDIPKFQLIREDDLT
;
A
#
# COMPACT_ATOMS: atom_id res chain seq x y z
N MET A 1 -15.48 5.57 -4.78
CA MET A 1 -16.58 6.32 -4.13
C MET A 1 -17.86 5.51 -3.97
N ALA A 2 -17.87 4.26 -4.42
CA ALA A 2 -19.06 3.42 -4.38
C ALA A 2 -20.33 4.18 -4.80
N CYS A 3 -21.44 3.99 -4.10
CA CYS A 3 -22.70 4.67 -4.37
C CYS A 3 -22.95 5.93 -3.52
N SER A 4 -21.93 6.42 -2.81
CA SER A 4 -22.05 7.58 -1.90
C SER A 4 -22.43 8.89 -2.60
N HIS A 5 -22.51 8.90 -3.93
CA HIS A 5 -23.04 10.02 -4.73
C HIS A 5 -24.57 10.10 -4.77
N GLU A 6 -25.29 9.08 -4.29
CA GLU A 6 -26.76 9.04 -4.19
C GLU A 6 -27.51 9.39 -5.51
N GLY A 7 -26.90 9.17 -6.68
CA GLY A 7 -27.45 9.57 -7.99
C GLY A 7 -27.28 11.05 -8.34
N ASP A 8 -26.58 11.82 -7.51
CA ASP A 8 -26.34 13.25 -7.71
C ASP A 8 -24.95 13.52 -8.30
N PRO A 9 -24.84 14.03 -9.55
CA PRO A 9 -23.56 14.34 -10.18
C PRO A 9 -22.71 15.37 -9.42
N ASP A 10 -23.31 16.30 -8.70
CA ASP A 10 -22.58 17.31 -7.95
C ASP A 10 -21.98 16.72 -6.66
N LEU A 11 -22.65 15.76 -6.04
CA LEU A 11 -22.07 14.97 -4.94
C LEU A 11 -20.93 14.11 -5.45
N ALA A 12 -21.06 13.46 -6.61
CA ALA A 12 -19.98 12.70 -7.23
C ALA A 12 -18.73 13.57 -7.46
N LYS A 13 -18.89 14.79 -7.99
CA LYS A 13 -17.79 15.73 -8.19
C LYS A 13 -17.13 16.15 -6.88
N LYS A 14 -17.92 16.40 -5.81
CA LYS A 14 -17.37 16.70 -4.47
C LYS A 14 -16.54 15.56 -3.90
N ILE A 15 -16.97 14.32 -4.10
CA ILE A 15 -16.21 13.13 -3.64
C ILE A 15 -14.91 13.01 -4.43
N ILE A 16 -14.94 13.25 -5.75
CA ILE A 16 -13.73 13.28 -6.59
C ILE A 16 -12.76 14.36 -6.12
N ASP A 17 -13.26 15.58 -5.84
CA ASP A 17 -12.44 16.66 -5.27
C ASP A 17 -11.79 16.23 -3.95
N GLY A 18 -12.55 15.64 -3.05
CA GLY A 18 -12.03 15.14 -1.77
C GLY A 18 -10.95 14.09 -1.91
N ALA A 19 -11.10 13.13 -2.84
CA ALA A 19 -10.11 12.11 -3.12
C ALA A 19 -8.83 12.69 -3.75
N ALA A 20 -8.98 13.53 -4.77
CA ALA A 20 -7.85 14.15 -5.48
C ALA A 20 -7.06 15.12 -4.58
N ASP A 21 -7.75 15.98 -3.81
CA ASP A 21 -7.13 16.94 -2.89
C ASP A 21 -6.45 16.26 -1.69
N ALA A 22 -6.86 15.02 -1.39
CA ALA A 22 -6.16 14.16 -0.42
C ALA A 22 -4.88 13.53 -0.97
N GLY A 23 -4.70 13.51 -2.29
CA GLY A 23 -3.55 12.89 -2.97
C GLY A 23 -3.73 11.41 -3.29
N ALA A 24 -4.97 10.95 -3.51
CA ALA A 24 -5.22 9.63 -4.07
C ALA A 24 -4.66 9.52 -5.50
N ASP A 25 -4.19 8.33 -5.88
CA ASP A 25 -3.68 8.08 -7.24
C ASP A 25 -4.82 7.84 -8.22
N ALA A 26 -5.94 7.28 -7.72
CA ALA A 26 -7.08 6.93 -8.55
C ALA A 26 -8.41 7.14 -7.82
N ILE A 27 -9.46 7.35 -8.60
CA ILE A 27 -10.86 7.26 -8.16
C ILE A 27 -11.56 6.13 -8.90
N GLN A 28 -12.38 5.37 -8.19
CA GLN A 28 -13.19 4.31 -8.77
C GLN A 28 -14.66 4.73 -8.81
N LEU A 29 -15.24 4.72 -10.00
CA LEU A 29 -16.63 5.01 -10.29
C LEU A 29 -17.40 3.69 -10.45
N GLN A 30 -18.63 3.61 -9.96
CA GLN A 30 -19.51 2.47 -10.19
C GLN A 30 -20.50 2.80 -11.31
N ILE A 31 -20.26 2.26 -12.49
CA ILE A 31 -21.06 2.54 -13.68
C ILE A 31 -21.81 1.26 -14.07
N TRP A 32 -23.13 1.33 -14.07
CA TRP A 32 -24.00 0.20 -14.46
C TRP A 32 -25.25 0.65 -15.22
N ALA A 33 -25.86 -0.30 -15.93
CA ALA A 33 -27.22 -0.21 -16.43
C ALA A 33 -28.08 -1.18 -15.58
N LEU A 34 -29.01 -0.66 -14.79
CA LEU A 34 -29.71 -1.43 -13.77
C LEU A 34 -30.43 -2.67 -14.33
N GLU A 35 -31.11 -2.51 -15.47
CA GLU A 35 -31.88 -3.60 -16.11
C GLU A 35 -31.00 -4.77 -16.58
N ASP A 36 -29.71 -4.51 -16.85
CA ASP A 36 -28.74 -5.52 -17.29
C ASP A 36 -27.92 -6.09 -16.09
N MET A 37 -27.87 -5.35 -14.98
CA MET A 37 -27.12 -5.73 -13.77
C MET A 37 -27.99 -6.54 -12.79
N MET A 38 -29.26 -6.18 -12.60
CA MET A 38 -30.04 -6.64 -11.45
C MET A 38 -31.50 -6.93 -11.82
N ALA A 39 -32.01 -8.08 -11.39
CA ALA A 39 -33.42 -8.41 -11.56
C ALA A 39 -34.31 -7.60 -10.61
N PRO A 40 -35.55 -7.21 -11.03
CA PRO A 40 -36.49 -6.44 -10.18
C PRO A 40 -36.85 -7.09 -8.86
N SER A 41 -36.66 -8.40 -8.73
CA SER A 41 -36.92 -9.16 -7.48
C SER A 41 -35.78 -9.02 -6.45
N HIS A 42 -34.66 -8.40 -6.81
CA HIS A 42 -33.52 -8.24 -5.89
C HIS A 42 -33.83 -7.19 -4.81
N PRO A 43 -33.50 -7.44 -3.52
CA PRO A 43 -33.83 -6.52 -2.42
C PRO A 43 -33.33 -5.08 -2.62
N ASN A 44 -32.20 -4.89 -3.31
CA ASN A 44 -31.59 -3.59 -3.52
C ASN A 44 -32.04 -2.92 -4.84
N TYR A 45 -32.93 -3.54 -5.63
CA TYR A 45 -33.32 -3.01 -6.95
C TYR A 45 -33.85 -1.57 -6.88
N GLU A 46 -34.78 -1.28 -5.96
CA GLU A 46 -35.37 0.05 -5.80
C GLU A 46 -34.34 1.11 -5.35
N VAL A 47 -33.36 0.72 -4.55
CA VAL A 47 -32.28 1.62 -4.11
C VAL A 47 -31.39 1.93 -5.33
N CYS A 48 -30.93 0.92 -6.05
CA CYS A 48 -30.12 1.10 -7.25
C CYS A 48 -30.83 1.93 -8.32
N GLN A 49 -32.16 1.74 -8.50
CA GLN A 49 -32.96 2.52 -9.45
C GLN A 49 -32.97 4.02 -9.11
N LYS A 50 -32.98 4.36 -7.83
CA LYS A 50 -32.97 5.78 -7.39
C LYS A 50 -31.65 6.48 -7.58
N ILE A 51 -30.55 5.72 -7.54
CA ILE A 51 -29.18 6.27 -7.58
C ILE A 51 -28.48 6.04 -8.92
N GLU A 52 -29.16 5.39 -9.87
CA GLU A 52 -28.64 5.20 -11.21
C GLU A 52 -28.44 6.55 -11.91
N MET A 53 -27.28 6.74 -12.52
CA MET A 53 -26.98 7.94 -13.29
C MET A 53 -26.96 7.64 -14.78
N THR A 54 -27.40 8.62 -15.57
CA THR A 54 -27.40 8.54 -17.05
C THR A 54 -25.98 8.59 -17.60
N HIS A 55 -25.80 8.11 -18.82
CA HIS A 55 -24.55 8.20 -19.56
C HIS A 55 -24.05 9.65 -19.70
N ASP A 56 -24.94 10.62 -19.87
CA ASP A 56 -24.54 12.03 -20.01
C ASP A 56 -24.06 12.62 -18.69
N GLN A 57 -24.64 12.21 -17.55
CA GLN A 57 -24.14 12.58 -16.24
C GLN A 57 -22.73 12.01 -16.00
N TRP A 58 -22.50 10.73 -16.33
CA TRP A 58 -21.17 10.13 -16.24
C TRP A 58 -20.14 10.79 -17.15
N LYS A 59 -20.50 11.14 -18.39
CA LYS A 59 -19.63 11.91 -19.29
C LYS A 59 -19.20 13.24 -18.68
N ASP A 60 -20.15 13.97 -18.10
CA ASP A 60 -19.87 15.26 -17.45
C ASP A 60 -18.95 15.10 -16.22
N ILE A 61 -19.18 14.10 -15.37
CA ILE A 61 -18.35 13.78 -14.22
C ILE A 61 -16.92 13.43 -14.65
N VAL A 62 -16.76 12.57 -15.64
CA VAL A 62 -15.43 12.18 -16.15
C VAL A 62 -14.72 13.36 -16.80
N ALA A 63 -15.42 14.17 -17.62
CA ALA A 63 -14.85 15.38 -18.22
C ALA A 63 -14.41 16.40 -17.14
N TYR A 64 -15.22 16.58 -16.09
CA TYR A 64 -14.87 17.40 -14.93
C TYR A 64 -13.57 16.91 -14.27
N SER A 65 -13.50 15.61 -13.95
CA SER A 65 -12.34 15.01 -13.30
C SER A 65 -11.07 15.16 -14.15
N ARG A 66 -11.12 14.81 -15.42
CA ARG A 66 -9.98 14.92 -16.35
C ARG A 66 -9.47 16.36 -16.51
N LYS A 67 -10.39 17.33 -16.55
CA LYS A 67 -10.03 18.76 -16.68
C LYS A 67 -9.37 19.27 -15.40
N ARG A 68 -9.89 18.91 -14.23
CA ARG A 68 -9.47 19.47 -12.95
C ARG A 68 -8.27 18.70 -12.35
N TYR A 69 -8.24 17.39 -12.54
CA TYR A 69 -7.25 16.48 -11.97
C TYR A 69 -6.66 15.55 -13.03
N PRO A 70 -5.86 16.09 -13.98
CA PRO A 70 -5.38 15.32 -15.14
C PRO A 70 -4.43 14.17 -14.79
N LYS A 71 -3.97 14.08 -13.52
CA LYS A 71 -3.10 13.00 -13.03
C LYS A 71 -3.86 11.96 -12.22
N LEU A 72 -5.15 12.17 -11.95
CA LEU A 72 -5.97 11.21 -11.22
C LEU A 72 -6.45 10.14 -12.19
N ASP A 73 -6.03 8.90 -11.98
CA ASP A 73 -6.56 7.77 -12.73
C ASP A 73 -8.03 7.54 -12.39
N ILE A 74 -8.80 7.14 -13.38
CA ILE A 74 -10.24 6.84 -13.20
C ILE A 74 -10.48 5.39 -13.57
N TYR A 75 -10.87 4.60 -12.59
CA TYR A 75 -11.28 3.20 -12.78
C TYR A 75 -12.80 3.10 -12.83
N SER A 76 -13.32 2.17 -13.63
CA SER A 76 -14.73 1.84 -13.65
C SER A 76 -14.97 0.49 -12.98
N PHE A 77 -15.87 0.47 -12.01
CA PHE A 77 -16.45 -0.75 -11.49
C PHE A 77 -17.68 -1.07 -12.34
N VAL A 78 -17.61 -2.16 -13.11
CA VAL A 78 -18.62 -2.57 -14.08
C VAL A 78 -19.21 -3.92 -13.70
N TYR A 79 -20.45 -4.16 -14.14
CA TYR A 79 -21.20 -5.36 -13.80
C TYR A 79 -21.77 -6.07 -15.03
N GLU A 80 -21.78 -5.41 -16.19
CA GLU A 80 -22.39 -5.91 -17.41
C GLU A 80 -21.78 -5.27 -18.67
N HIS A 81 -22.07 -5.86 -19.84
CA HIS A 81 -21.41 -5.53 -21.09
C HIS A 81 -21.62 -4.08 -21.56
N LYS A 82 -22.85 -3.56 -21.45
CA LYS A 82 -23.16 -2.19 -21.95
C LYS A 82 -22.37 -1.12 -21.23
N SER A 83 -22.16 -1.30 -19.91
CA SER A 83 -21.34 -0.39 -19.12
C SER A 83 -19.86 -0.49 -19.48
N ILE A 84 -19.37 -1.65 -19.90
CA ILE A 84 -18.00 -1.80 -20.42
C ILE A 84 -17.84 -1.01 -21.70
N ASP A 85 -18.72 -1.18 -22.69
CA ASP A 85 -18.70 -0.44 -23.96
C ASP A 85 -18.79 1.07 -23.73
N PHE A 86 -19.68 1.49 -22.84
CA PHE A 86 -19.79 2.90 -22.47
C PHE A 86 -18.51 3.43 -21.81
N THR A 87 -17.95 2.70 -20.87
CA THR A 87 -16.71 3.05 -20.17
C THR A 87 -15.53 3.17 -21.13
N GLU A 88 -15.42 2.28 -22.12
CA GLU A 88 -14.41 2.38 -23.18
C GLU A 88 -14.55 3.69 -23.98
N SER A 89 -15.77 4.13 -24.26
CA SER A 89 -16.02 5.40 -24.94
C SER A 89 -15.54 6.64 -24.13
N LEU A 90 -15.40 6.49 -22.81
CA LEU A 90 -14.91 7.54 -21.90
C LEU A 90 -13.38 7.55 -21.75
N GLY A 91 -12.69 6.53 -22.22
CA GLY A 91 -11.23 6.41 -22.15
C GLY A 91 -10.70 6.34 -20.72
N LEU A 92 -11.33 5.53 -19.84
CA LEU A 92 -10.90 5.34 -18.46
C LEU A 92 -9.64 4.47 -18.37
N ASP A 93 -8.96 4.49 -17.23
CA ASP A 93 -7.60 3.95 -17.09
C ASP A 93 -7.57 2.47 -16.70
N GLY A 94 -8.65 1.95 -16.14
CA GLY A 94 -8.73 0.55 -15.74
C GLY A 94 -10.10 0.15 -15.24
N TYR A 95 -10.20 -1.11 -14.85
CA TYR A 95 -11.44 -1.73 -14.41
C TYR A 95 -11.33 -2.31 -13.01
N LYS A 96 -12.44 -2.27 -12.29
CA LYS A 96 -12.72 -3.12 -11.13
C LYS A 96 -13.77 -4.14 -11.51
N LEU A 97 -13.54 -5.39 -11.15
CA LEU A 97 -14.52 -6.47 -11.27
C LEU A 97 -14.96 -6.96 -9.90
N SER A 98 -16.25 -7.22 -9.76
CA SER A 98 -16.83 -7.78 -8.54
C SER A 98 -16.44 -9.24 -8.35
N SER A 99 -16.32 -9.66 -7.10
CA SER A 99 -16.21 -11.09 -6.79
C SER A 99 -17.44 -11.89 -7.20
N SER A 100 -18.61 -11.25 -7.32
CA SER A 100 -19.83 -11.88 -7.85
C SER A 100 -19.71 -12.28 -9.33
N ASP A 101 -18.78 -11.65 -10.07
CA ASP A 101 -18.58 -11.88 -11.50
C ASP A 101 -17.41 -12.81 -11.83
N LEU A 102 -16.75 -13.43 -10.83
CA LEU A 102 -15.67 -14.38 -11.08
C LEU A 102 -16.06 -15.58 -11.95
N SER A 103 -17.35 -15.91 -11.99
CA SER A 103 -17.92 -16.96 -12.85
C SER A 103 -18.67 -16.41 -14.06
N ASN A 104 -18.65 -15.09 -14.30
CA ASN A 104 -19.36 -14.44 -15.40
C ASN A 104 -18.46 -14.33 -16.64
N PRO A 105 -18.58 -15.26 -17.61
CA PRO A 105 -17.67 -15.29 -18.74
C PRO A 105 -17.77 -14.05 -19.64
N CYS A 106 -18.96 -13.47 -19.76
CA CYS A 106 -19.17 -12.32 -20.63
C CYS A 106 -18.45 -11.10 -20.12
N VAL A 107 -18.56 -10.79 -18.82
CA VAL A 107 -17.89 -9.64 -18.19
C VAL A 107 -16.38 -9.83 -18.18
N LEU A 108 -15.91 -11.04 -17.79
CA LEU A 108 -14.48 -11.34 -17.76
C LEU A 108 -13.82 -11.21 -19.13
N ASP A 109 -14.44 -11.76 -20.18
CA ASP A 109 -13.92 -11.70 -21.55
C ASP A 109 -13.88 -10.27 -22.08
N CYS A 110 -14.99 -9.53 -21.93
CA CYS A 110 -15.07 -8.15 -22.43
C CYS A 110 -14.04 -7.24 -21.76
N VAL A 111 -13.89 -7.33 -20.41
CA VAL A 111 -12.90 -6.50 -19.73
C VAL A 111 -11.48 -6.94 -20.07
N ALA A 112 -11.21 -8.24 -20.18
CA ALA A 112 -9.89 -8.73 -20.59
C ALA A 112 -9.47 -8.24 -21.98
N GLU A 113 -10.39 -8.23 -22.93
CA GLU A 113 -10.16 -7.80 -24.32
C GLU A 113 -9.84 -6.30 -24.44
N THR A 114 -10.14 -5.48 -23.41
CA THR A 114 -9.72 -4.06 -23.38
C THR A 114 -8.21 -3.90 -23.23
N GLY A 115 -7.50 -4.89 -22.71
CA GLY A 115 -6.06 -4.84 -22.42
C GLY A 115 -5.68 -3.88 -21.28
N LYS A 116 -6.65 -3.31 -20.55
CA LYS A 116 -6.43 -2.39 -19.43
C LYS A 116 -6.17 -3.13 -18.11
N LYS A 117 -5.72 -2.38 -17.11
CA LYS A 117 -5.52 -2.89 -15.73
C LYS A 117 -6.85 -3.35 -15.14
N ILE A 118 -6.82 -4.51 -14.48
CA ILE A 118 -7.99 -5.12 -13.84
C ILE A 118 -7.72 -5.32 -12.35
N ASN A 119 -8.49 -4.63 -11.53
CA ASN A 119 -8.59 -4.89 -10.09
C ASN A 119 -9.69 -5.93 -9.87
N LEU A 120 -9.33 -7.20 -9.69
CA LEU A 120 -10.25 -8.31 -9.56
C LEU A 120 -10.57 -8.58 -8.08
N SER A 121 -11.76 -8.24 -7.62
CA SER A 121 -12.22 -8.57 -6.26
C SER A 121 -12.31 -10.09 -6.07
N ILE A 122 -11.77 -10.58 -4.94
CA ILE A 122 -11.74 -12.02 -4.62
C ILE A 122 -12.41 -12.36 -3.29
N GLY A 123 -13.09 -11.40 -2.66
CA GLY A 123 -13.82 -11.64 -1.41
C GLY A 123 -14.96 -12.63 -1.60
N ALA A 124 -15.27 -13.42 -0.56
CA ALA A 124 -16.31 -14.45 -0.56
C ALA A 124 -16.18 -15.50 -1.69
N SER A 125 -14.94 -15.78 -2.13
CA SER A 125 -14.67 -16.70 -3.25
C SER A 125 -13.68 -17.78 -2.86
N THR A 126 -13.80 -18.94 -3.47
CA THR A 126 -12.85 -20.05 -3.32
C THR A 126 -11.62 -19.83 -4.18
N VAL A 127 -10.52 -20.48 -3.82
CA VAL A 127 -9.27 -20.44 -4.63
C VAL A 127 -9.52 -20.95 -6.07
N ASP A 128 -10.38 -21.96 -6.24
CA ASP A 128 -10.73 -22.50 -7.56
C ASP A 128 -11.50 -21.48 -8.43
N GLU A 129 -12.43 -20.73 -7.86
CA GLU A 129 -13.14 -19.65 -8.56
C GLU A 129 -12.18 -18.54 -8.99
N ILE A 130 -11.29 -18.13 -8.10
CA ILE A 130 -10.27 -17.10 -8.40
C ILE A 130 -9.37 -17.59 -9.53
N GLN A 131 -8.86 -18.83 -9.44
CA GLN A 131 -7.97 -19.39 -10.46
C GLN A 131 -8.65 -19.44 -11.83
N LYS A 132 -9.89 -19.91 -11.90
CA LYS A 132 -10.66 -19.95 -13.15
C LYS A 132 -10.86 -18.59 -13.78
N ALA A 133 -11.15 -17.56 -12.96
CA ALA A 133 -11.30 -16.20 -13.45
C ALA A 133 -9.98 -15.63 -13.98
N VAL A 134 -8.88 -15.83 -13.25
CA VAL A 134 -7.52 -15.41 -13.66
C VAL A 134 -7.14 -16.10 -14.97
N ASP A 135 -7.29 -17.42 -15.06
CA ASP A 135 -6.97 -18.18 -16.27
C ASP A 135 -7.79 -17.70 -17.47
N ARG A 136 -9.07 -17.38 -17.25
CA ARG A 136 -9.93 -16.86 -18.31
C ARG A 136 -9.46 -15.52 -18.83
N ILE A 137 -9.11 -14.58 -17.95
CA ILE A 137 -8.58 -13.27 -18.31
C ILE A 137 -7.25 -13.43 -19.06
N ARG A 138 -6.34 -14.26 -18.55
CA ARG A 138 -5.04 -14.54 -19.19
C ARG A 138 -5.19 -15.18 -20.57
N ASN A 139 -6.14 -16.09 -20.73
CA ASN A 139 -6.42 -16.73 -22.04
C ASN A 139 -6.93 -15.73 -23.09
N LYS A 140 -7.38 -14.55 -22.69
CA LYS A 140 -7.73 -13.42 -23.58
C LYS A 140 -6.54 -12.47 -23.82
N GLY A 141 -5.36 -12.79 -23.28
CA GLY A 141 -4.11 -12.03 -23.48
C GLY A 141 -3.91 -10.87 -22.53
N ASN A 142 -4.66 -10.75 -21.43
CA ASN A 142 -4.47 -9.69 -20.44
C ASN A 142 -3.80 -10.24 -19.17
N GLU A 143 -2.58 -9.77 -18.91
CA GLU A 143 -1.79 -10.11 -17.71
C GLU A 143 -1.82 -9.00 -16.62
N GLN A 144 -2.51 -7.88 -16.88
CA GLN A 144 -2.55 -6.73 -15.97
C GLN A 144 -3.62 -6.91 -14.89
N ILE A 145 -3.47 -7.95 -14.07
CA ILE A 145 -4.43 -8.35 -13.02
C ILE A 145 -3.84 -8.04 -11.65
N THR A 146 -4.61 -7.35 -10.81
CA THR A 146 -4.36 -7.22 -9.37
C THR A 146 -5.50 -7.90 -8.62
N LEU A 147 -5.19 -8.84 -7.73
CA LEU A 147 -6.18 -9.50 -6.88
C LEU A 147 -6.52 -8.61 -5.69
N MET A 148 -7.77 -8.16 -5.57
CA MET A 148 -8.21 -7.28 -4.50
C MET A 148 -8.82 -8.09 -3.36
N TYR A 149 -8.05 -8.29 -2.30
CA TYR A 149 -8.48 -8.97 -1.09
C TYR A 149 -9.30 -8.05 -0.20
N GLY A 150 -10.38 -8.54 0.34
CA GLY A 150 -11.21 -7.85 1.33
C GLY A 150 -12.47 -8.66 1.64
N TYR A 151 -12.98 -8.50 2.85
CA TYR A 151 -14.21 -9.18 3.28
C TYR A 151 -15.44 -8.44 2.73
N GLN A 152 -16.41 -9.19 2.22
CA GLN A 152 -17.61 -8.63 1.57
C GLN A 152 -18.75 -8.44 2.57
N ASN A 153 -18.53 -7.56 3.55
CA ASN A 153 -19.51 -7.14 4.54
C ASN A 153 -19.29 -5.67 4.90
N PHE A 154 -20.34 -4.89 5.05
CA PHE A 154 -20.30 -3.44 5.22
C PHE A 154 -21.12 -3.05 6.47
N PRO A 155 -20.49 -2.64 7.59
CA PRO A 155 -19.05 -2.64 7.83
C PRO A 155 -18.49 -4.04 8.16
N THR A 156 -17.21 -4.27 7.82
CA THR A 156 -16.51 -5.51 8.16
C THR A 156 -16.11 -5.51 9.64
N LYS A 157 -16.38 -6.62 10.34
CA LYS A 157 -15.87 -6.85 11.68
C LYS A 157 -14.37 -7.15 11.66
N ILE A 158 -13.65 -6.73 12.70
CA ILE A 158 -12.18 -6.91 12.77
C ILE A 158 -11.77 -8.37 12.69
N GLU A 159 -12.50 -9.25 13.39
CA GLU A 159 -12.26 -10.70 13.41
C GLU A 159 -12.44 -11.39 12.06
N ASP A 160 -13.20 -10.78 11.13
CA ASP A 160 -13.48 -11.34 9.80
C ASP A 160 -12.44 -10.91 8.74
N VAL A 161 -11.55 -9.98 9.05
CA VAL A 161 -10.60 -9.42 8.05
C VAL A 161 -9.57 -10.44 7.58
N HIS A 162 -9.06 -11.30 8.46
CA HIS A 162 -8.14 -12.40 8.14
C HIS A 162 -6.94 -12.01 7.24
N LEU A 163 -6.17 -10.98 7.59
CA LEU A 163 -5.01 -10.54 6.79
C LEU A 163 -3.98 -11.64 6.54
N ASN A 164 -3.85 -12.63 7.45
CA ASN A 164 -2.98 -13.78 7.18
C ASN A 164 -3.45 -14.62 5.99
N TYR A 165 -4.77 -14.65 5.71
CA TYR A 165 -5.27 -15.32 4.50
C TYR A 165 -4.92 -14.53 3.24
N MET A 166 -4.86 -13.20 3.31
CA MET A 166 -4.31 -12.39 2.20
C MET A 166 -2.87 -12.77 1.84
N LYS A 167 -2.00 -13.01 2.86
CA LYS A 167 -0.65 -13.54 2.61
C LYS A 167 -0.69 -14.89 1.89
N LYS A 168 -1.64 -15.76 2.28
CA LYS A 168 -1.79 -17.04 1.60
C LYS A 168 -2.20 -16.90 0.14
N ILE A 169 -3.03 -15.91 -0.19
CA ILE A 169 -3.37 -15.58 -1.58
C ILE A 169 -2.12 -15.10 -2.34
N MET A 170 -1.30 -14.23 -1.74
CA MET A 170 -0.02 -13.80 -2.33
C MET A 170 0.92 -14.96 -2.66
N GLU A 171 0.97 -15.99 -1.80
CA GLU A 171 1.78 -17.19 -2.03
C GLU A 171 1.21 -18.12 -3.11
N LEU A 172 -0.12 -18.16 -3.28
CA LEU A 172 -0.79 -19.08 -4.21
C LEU A 172 -0.81 -18.56 -5.64
N PHE A 173 -0.93 -17.24 -5.79
CA PHE A 173 -1.04 -16.57 -7.08
C PHE A 173 0.20 -15.73 -7.31
N ASP A 174 0.90 -15.92 -8.41
CA ASP A 174 2.00 -15.05 -8.83
C ASP A 174 1.43 -13.78 -9.50
N LEU A 175 0.70 -12.99 -8.69
CA LEU A 175 0.02 -11.76 -9.09
C LEU A 175 0.12 -10.69 -8.00
N PRO A 176 0.12 -9.40 -8.36
CA PRO A 176 -0.04 -8.33 -7.41
C PRO A 176 -1.32 -8.50 -6.58
N VAL A 177 -1.24 -8.21 -5.29
CA VAL A 177 -2.39 -8.23 -4.39
C VAL A 177 -2.63 -6.84 -3.82
N GLY A 178 -3.88 -6.41 -3.80
CA GLY A 178 -4.35 -5.20 -3.14
C GLY A 178 -5.25 -5.53 -1.95
N TYR A 179 -5.44 -4.55 -1.07
CA TYR A 179 -6.38 -4.63 0.04
C TYR A 179 -7.52 -3.62 -0.16
N GLN A 180 -8.76 -4.13 -0.17
CA GLN A 180 -9.99 -3.34 -0.16
C GLN A 180 -10.58 -3.35 1.25
N ASP A 181 -10.57 -2.20 1.91
CA ASP A 181 -11.01 -2.06 3.30
C ASP A 181 -12.46 -1.62 3.40
N HIS A 182 -13.25 -2.39 4.17
CA HIS A 182 -14.65 -2.09 4.47
C HIS A 182 -14.93 -1.98 5.97
N CYS A 183 -13.90 -1.73 6.78
CA CYS A 183 -14.07 -1.55 8.22
C CYS A 183 -14.88 -0.30 8.53
N ASP A 184 -15.56 -0.33 9.67
CA ASP A 184 -16.35 0.79 10.18
C ASP A 184 -15.48 2.04 10.32
N ALA A 185 -15.86 3.09 9.57
CA ALA A 185 -15.13 4.35 9.46
C ALA A 185 -15.12 5.16 10.77
N ASP A 186 -16.06 4.91 11.68
CA ASP A 186 -16.08 5.53 13.01
C ASP A 186 -15.09 4.89 13.99
N THR A 187 -14.42 3.81 13.56
CA THR A 187 -13.44 3.11 14.38
C THR A 187 -12.01 3.39 13.94
N LYS A 188 -11.06 3.26 14.87
CA LYS A 188 -9.63 3.35 14.53
C LYS A 188 -9.16 2.19 13.64
N ALA A 189 -9.92 1.10 13.58
CA ALA A 189 -9.63 -0.04 12.71
C ALA A 189 -9.56 0.37 11.23
N ALA A 190 -10.38 1.33 10.82
CA ALA A 190 -10.38 1.91 9.47
C ALA A 190 -9.03 2.53 9.05
N PHE A 191 -8.10 2.74 9.99
CA PHE A 191 -6.75 3.24 9.75
C PHE A 191 -5.68 2.18 9.99
N TRP A 192 -5.68 1.49 11.13
CA TRP A 192 -4.58 0.60 11.45
C TRP A 192 -4.64 -0.76 10.73
N LEU A 193 -5.80 -1.26 10.31
CA LEU A 193 -5.88 -2.46 9.46
C LEU A 193 -5.27 -2.22 8.07
N PRO A 194 -5.65 -1.13 7.35
CA PRO A 194 -4.92 -0.73 6.15
C PRO A 194 -3.41 -0.53 6.37
N ALA A 195 -3.02 0.09 7.49
CA ALA A 195 -1.59 0.25 7.83
C ALA A 195 -0.86 -1.10 7.96
N MET A 196 -1.49 -2.09 8.59
CA MET A 196 -0.94 -3.45 8.66
C MET A 196 -0.78 -4.08 7.27
N SER A 197 -1.75 -3.89 6.38
CA SER A 197 -1.70 -4.47 5.02
C SER A 197 -0.60 -3.85 4.16
N VAL A 198 -0.29 -2.55 4.32
CA VAL A 198 0.88 -1.92 3.67
C VAL A 198 2.18 -2.62 4.05
N GLY A 199 2.35 -2.98 5.33
CA GLY A 199 3.51 -3.76 5.80
C GLY A 199 3.55 -5.21 5.30
N MET A 200 2.55 -5.63 4.53
CA MET A 200 2.45 -6.97 3.91
C MET A 200 2.75 -6.94 2.40
N ASP A 201 3.30 -5.85 1.89
CA ASP A 201 3.70 -5.68 0.49
C ASP A 201 2.53 -5.69 -0.51
N ILE A 202 1.40 -5.09 -0.14
CA ILE A 202 0.29 -4.88 -1.07
C ILE A 202 0.64 -3.82 -2.12
N GLN A 203 0.10 -3.98 -3.33
CA GLN A 203 0.34 -3.07 -4.45
C GLN A 203 -0.76 -2.01 -4.62
N VAL A 204 -1.97 -2.28 -4.14
CA VAL A 204 -3.13 -1.39 -4.22
C VAL A 204 -3.83 -1.33 -2.87
N MET A 205 -4.11 -0.11 -2.42
CA MET A 205 -4.98 0.16 -1.27
C MET A 205 -6.28 0.79 -1.76
N GLU A 206 -7.41 0.15 -1.46
CA GLU A 206 -8.73 0.68 -1.77
C GLU A 206 -9.48 1.04 -0.49
N LYS A 207 -10.05 2.25 -0.45
CA LYS A 207 -10.81 2.76 0.69
C LYS A 207 -12.00 3.58 0.23
N HIS A 208 -13.15 3.35 0.85
CA HIS A 208 -14.36 4.12 0.60
C HIS A 208 -14.21 5.57 1.06
N ILE A 209 -14.73 6.49 0.24
CA ILE A 209 -14.84 7.92 0.54
C ILE A 209 -16.26 8.40 0.22
N THR A 210 -16.82 9.23 1.09
CA THR A 210 -18.10 9.94 0.90
C THR A 210 -17.88 11.46 0.96
N HIS A 211 -18.90 12.23 0.62
CA HIS A 211 -18.88 13.67 0.77
C HIS A 211 -19.14 14.12 2.21
N ASP A 212 -20.00 13.40 2.94
CA ASP A 212 -20.33 13.61 4.34
C ASP A 212 -21.03 12.37 4.92
N ARG A 213 -20.36 11.65 5.83
CA ARG A 213 -20.87 10.42 6.47
C ARG A 213 -22.15 10.66 7.28
N SER A 214 -22.39 11.89 7.77
CA SER A 214 -23.57 12.21 8.56
C SER A 214 -24.90 12.09 7.79
N PHE A 215 -24.85 12.10 6.45
CA PHE A 215 -26.00 11.86 5.59
C PHE A 215 -26.49 10.41 5.60
N LYS A 216 -25.65 9.46 6.05
CA LYS A 216 -26.00 8.03 6.12
C LYS A 216 -26.52 7.46 4.79
N GLY A 217 -25.90 7.88 3.68
CA GLY A 217 -26.19 7.35 2.35
C GLY A 217 -25.67 5.93 2.14
N VAL A 218 -25.69 5.45 0.92
CA VAL A 218 -25.24 4.08 0.61
C VAL A 218 -23.75 3.91 0.96
N ASP A 219 -23.39 2.81 1.62
CA ASP A 219 -22.04 2.42 2.05
C ASP A 219 -21.36 3.41 3.04
N TYR A 220 -22.12 4.29 3.69
CA TYR A 220 -21.57 5.33 4.56
C TYR A 220 -20.75 4.78 5.73
N GLU A 221 -21.11 3.60 6.25
CA GLU A 221 -20.47 3.01 7.43
C GLU A 221 -18.97 2.76 7.21
N SER A 222 -18.58 2.42 5.99
CA SER A 222 -17.17 2.14 5.65
C SER A 222 -16.46 3.31 4.97
N ALA A 223 -17.18 4.42 4.72
CA ALA A 223 -16.68 5.56 3.96
C ALA A 223 -16.08 6.65 4.87
N LEU A 224 -14.87 7.09 4.58
CA LEU A 224 -14.25 8.23 5.24
C LEU A 224 -14.79 9.56 4.70
N ASN A 225 -14.93 10.56 5.57
CA ASN A 225 -15.11 11.94 5.16
C ASN A 225 -13.85 12.49 4.46
N PRO A 226 -13.92 13.56 3.65
CA PRO A 226 -12.78 14.06 2.89
C PRO A 226 -11.55 14.42 3.75
N ASP A 227 -11.75 14.98 4.94
CA ASP A 227 -10.69 15.32 5.88
C ASP A 227 -10.05 14.07 6.52
N GLU A 228 -10.86 13.08 6.89
CA GLU A 228 -10.40 11.77 7.37
C GLU A 228 -9.64 11.04 6.26
N PHE A 229 -10.15 11.07 5.03
CA PHE A 229 -9.52 10.45 3.88
C PHE A 229 -8.16 11.10 3.56
N LYS A 230 -8.04 12.42 3.73
CA LYS A 230 -6.74 13.11 3.60
C LYS A 230 -5.73 12.65 4.65
N LEU A 231 -6.17 12.45 5.90
CA LEU A 231 -5.32 11.88 6.95
C LEU A 231 -4.92 10.43 6.62
N PHE A 232 -5.86 9.66 6.10
CA PHE A 232 -5.63 8.28 5.67
C PHE A 232 -4.58 8.20 4.56
N VAL A 233 -4.73 8.97 3.48
CA VAL A 233 -3.75 9.00 2.38
C VAL A 233 -2.37 9.43 2.89
N LYS A 234 -2.30 10.49 3.72
CA LYS A 234 -1.04 10.92 4.33
C LYS A 234 -0.39 9.81 5.16
N MET A 235 -1.17 9.03 5.91
CA MET A 235 -0.67 7.88 6.67
C MET A 235 -0.08 6.83 5.74
N ILE A 236 -0.81 6.45 4.67
CA ILE A 236 -0.32 5.46 3.69
C ILE A 236 1.00 5.92 3.07
N ARG A 237 1.11 7.17 2.61
CA ARG A 237 2.36 7.71 2.04
C ARG A 237 3.53 7.69 3.03
N ASN A 238 3.27 7.99 4.30
CA ASN A 238 4.29 7.90 5.33
C ASN A 238 4.75 6.45 5.58
N LEU A 239 3.83 5.49 5.49
CA LEU A 239 4.16 4.07 5.64
C LEU A 239 4.98 3.55 4.45
N GLU A 240 4.66 3.96 3.22
CA GLU A 240 5.46 3.67 2.03
C GLU A 240 6.90 4.20 2.20
N LEU A 241 7.05 5.45 2.63
CA LEU A 241 8.37 6.04 2.92
C LEU A 241 9.11 5.30 4.05
N ALA A 242 8.40 4.89 5.10
CA ALA A 242 8.98 4.17 6.23
C ALA A 242 9.37 2.72 5.88
N GLY A 243 8.67 2.10 4.93
CA GLY A 243 9.02 0.80 4.37
C GLY A 243 10.41 0.80 3.76
N GLY A 244 10.75 1.87 3.03
CA GLY A 244 12.06 2.05 2.42
C GLY A 244 12.43 0.92 1.45
N GLU A 245 13.72 0.76 1.22
CA GLU A 245 14.25 -0.27 0.34
C GLU A 245 14.77 -1.48 1.12
N THR A 246 14.71 -2.67 0.50
CA THR A 246 15.18 -3.92 1.10
C THR A 246 16.70 -4.00 1.24
N VAL A 247 17.44 -3.25 0.42
CA VAL A 247 18.90 -3.19 0.44
C VAL A 247 19.35 -1.78 0.85
N ARG A 248 20.16 -1.71 1.91
CA ARG A 248 20.78 -0.46 2.36
C ARG A 248 22.27 -0.49 2.04
N GLU A 249 22.68 0.27 1.04
CA GLU A 249 24.08 0.32 0.59
C GLU A 249 24.95 1.26 1.45
N THR A 250 24.37 2.30 2.04
CA THR A 250 25.12 3.34 2.78
C THR A 250 24.46 3.69 4.10
N PHE A 251 25.25 4.19 5.02
CA PHE A 251 24.76 4.79 6.27
C PHE A 251 24.30 6.23 6.02
N THR A 252 23.24 6.64 6.69
CA THR A 252 22.83 8.05 6.76
C THR A 252 23.86 8.87 7.54
N GLU A 253 23.85 10.20 7.35
CA GLU A 253 24.71 11.10 8.12
C GLU A 253 24.57 10.92 9.63
N SER A 254 23.34 10.73 10.11
CA SER A 254 23.04 10.48 11.52
C SER A 254 23.69 9.19 12.02
N GLU A 255 23.69 8.14 11.22
CA GLU A 255 24.30 6.85 11.56
C GLU A 255 25.83 6.93 11.51
N ILE A 256 26.39 7.69 10.54
CA ILE A 256 27.83 7.97 10.51
C ILE A 256 28.25 8.70 11.79
N LYS A 257 27.50 9.75 12.17
CA LYS A 257 27.72 10.46 13.44
C LYS A 257 27.60 9.54 14.64
N TYR A 258 26.56 8.70 14.70
CA TYR A 258 26.42 7.70 15.76
C TYR A 258 27.61 6.75 15.82
N ARG A 259 28.05 6.23 14.67
CA ARG A 259 29.20 5.32 14.59
C ARG A 259 30.48 5.97 15.13
N THR A 260 30.72 7.24 14.78
CA THR A 260 31.92 8.00 15.22
C THR A 260 31.96 8.16 16.74
N PHE A 261 30.85 8.55 17.37
CA PHE A 261 30.86 8.90 18.79
C PHE A 261 30.38 7.79 19.74
N GLN A 262 29.72 6.77 19.24
CA GLN A 262 29.12 5.75 20.10
C GLN A 262 29.76 4.36 19.94
N LYS A 263 30.39 4.06 18.81
CA LYS A 263 31.14 2.81 18.68
C LYS A 263 32.40 2.91 19.50
N LYS A 264 32.79 1.78 20.12
CA LYS A 264 34.00 1.69 20.92
C LYS A 264 35.21 1.45 20.04
N SER A 265 36.34 1.99 20.46
CA SER A 265 37.67 1.75 19.89
C SER A 265 38.60 1.17 20.92
N ILE A 266 39.66 0.52 20.47
CA ILE A 266 40.72 0.01 21.33
C ILE A 266 41.58 1.18 21.78
N VAL A 267 41.73 1.35 23.10
CA VAL A 267 42.55 2.39 23.70
C VAL A 267 43.51 1.77 24.71
N ALA A 268 44.60 2.50 25.02
CA ALA A 268 45.52 2.10 26.10
C ALA A 268 44.82 2.14 27.46
N ALA A 269 44.86 1.06 28.25
CA ALA A 269 44.36 0.99 29.59
C ALA A 269 45.29 1.67 30.65
N LYS A 270 46.56 1.79 30.28
CA LYS A 270 47.65 2.44 31.07
C LYS A 270 48.62 3.10 30.10
N ASP A 271 49.61 3.86 30.60
CA ASP A 271 50.73 4.33 29.79
C ASP A 271 51.56 3.11 29.33
N ILE A 272 51.81 3.00 28.03
CA ILE A 272 52.58 1.92 27.43
C ILE A 272 53.76 2.52 26.66
N LYS A 273 54.91 1.91 26.78
CA LYS A 273 56.17 2.45 26.19
C LYS A 273 56.47 1.86 24.81
N ALA A 274 57.21 2.62 24.02
CA ALA A 274 57.81 2.11 22.78
C ALA A 274 58.64 0.84 23.06
N ASN A 275 58.52 -0.13 22.15
CA ASN A 275 59.12 -1.47 22.21
C ASN A 275 58.49 -2.41 23.23
N ASP A 276 57.44 -2.03 23.99
CA ASP A 276 56.67 -2.97 24.81
C ASP A 276 55.83 -3.88 23.88
N VAL A 277 55.66 -5.13 24.29
CA VAL A 277 54.79 -6.10 23.63
C VAL A 277 53.40 -5.94 24.21
N LEU A 278 52.40 -5.63 23.36
CA LEU A 278 51.05 -5.34 23.73
C LEU A 278 50.37 -6.61 24.37
N GLN A 279 49.92 -6.50 25.57
CA GLN A 279 49.21 -7.57 26.32
C GLN A 279 47.71 -7.23 26.41
N VAL A 280 46.92 -8.23 26.80
CA VAL A 280 45.49 -8.09 27.00
C VAL A 280 45.14 -6.96 27.95
N GLU A 281 45.88 -6.89 29.07
CA GLU A 281 45.68 -5.94 30.19
C GLU A 281 46.06 -4.51 29.79
N ASP A 282 46.78 -4.30 28.68
CA ASP A 282 47.21 -3.00 28.22
C ASP A 282 46.10 -2.29 27.42
N MET A 283 45.00 -2.97 27.16
CA MET A 283 43.92 -2.50 26.30
C MET A 283 42.60 -2.37 27.03
N ASN A 284 41.83 -1.37 26.61
CA ASN A 284 40.43 -1.20 27.00
C ASN A 284 39.58 -0.81 25.80
N PHE A 285 38.28 -0.98 25.88
CA PHE A 285 37.32 -0.67 24.81
C PHE A 285 36.44 0.49 25.24
N LEU A 286 36.78 1.70 24.75
CA LEU A 286 36.09 2.93 25.14
C LEU A 286 35.52 3.67 23.94
N ARG A 287 34.55 4.54 24.21
CA ARG A 287 34.10 5.55 23.24
C ARG A 287 35.13 6.67 23.23
N THR A 288 35.43 7.14 22.04
CA THR A 288 36.41 8.18 21.78
C THR A 288 35.83 9.28 20.90
N ASP A 289 36.50 10.39 20.73
CA ASP A 289 36.10 11.51 19.87
C ASP A 289 36.25 11.21 18.38
N GLU A 290 37.00 10.16 18.03
CA GLU A 290 37.16 9.63 16.68
C GLU A 290 37.16 8.10 16.66
N LEU A 291 36.96 7.50 15.49
CA LEU A 291 37.02 6.04 15.34
C LEU A 291 38.48 5.58 15.28
N GLY A 292 38.83 4.62 16.15
CA GLY A 292 40.06 3.85 16.10
C GLY A 292 39.83 2.39 15.68
N LEU A 293 40.79 1.52 16.02
CA LEU A 293 40.64 0.07 15.80
C LEU A 293 39.42 -0.43 16.58
N PRO A 294 38.49 -1.12 15.90
CA PRO A 294 37.32 -1.67 16.57
C PRO A 294 37.67 -2.83 17.50
N PRO A 295 36.89 -3.10 18.54
CA PRO A 295 37.14 -4.17 19.52
C PRO A 295 37.39 -5.55 18.91
N ASP A 296 36.81 -5.88 17.78
CA ASP A 296 36.96 -7.18 17.09
C ASP A 296 38.36 -7.38 16.46
N GLN A 297 39.19 -6.33 16.41
CA GLN A 297 40.58 -6.43 16.01
C GLN A 297 41.53 -6.76 17.18
N PHE A 298 40.99 -6.86 18.38
CA PHE A 298 41.76 -7.06 19.62
C PHE A 298 42.74 -8.23 19.53
N GLU A 299 42.26 -9.42 19.13
CA GLU A 299 43.11 -10.61 19.05
C GLU A 299 44.24 -10.50 18.03
N LYS A 300 44.06 -9.64 17.01
CA LYS A 300 45.08 -9.45 15.95
C LYS A 300 46.23 -8.57 16.39
N ILE A 301 46.02 -7.76 17.44
CA ILE A 301 47.03 -6.81 17.89
C ILE A 301 47.73 -7.22 19.18
N VAL A 302 47.16 -8.18 19.94
CA VAL A 302 47.85 -8.80 21.08
C VAL A 302 49.17 -9.42 20.61
N GLY A 303 50.26 -9.19 21.36
CA GLY A 303 51.58 -9.71 21.04
C GLY A 303 52.38 -8.88 20.02
N LYS A 304 51.79 -7.85 19.40
CA LYS A 304 52.51 -6.90 18.56
C LYS A 304 53.35 -5.92 19.40
N VAL A 305 54.41 -5.36 18.82
CA VAL A 305 55.33 -4.44 19.51
C VAL A 305 54.94 -2.99 19.16
N LEU A 306 54.90 -2.10 20.15
CA LEU A 306 54.62 -0.69 19.94
C LEU A 306 55.84 0.04 19.36
N LYS A 307 55.59 0.87 18.38
CA LYS A 307 56.62 1.73 17.74
C LYS A 307 56.88 3.04 18.50
N LYS A 308 55.91 3.49 19.34
CA LYS A 308 55.94 4.74 20.09
C LYS A 308 55.26 4.59 21.43
N ASP A 309 55.52 5.56 22.34
CA ASP A 309 54.76 5.66 23.62
C ASP A 309 53.28 5.97 23.34
N ILE A 310 52.39 5.27 24.04
CA ILE A 310 50.94 5.51 24.00
C ILE A 310 50.48 5.81 25.42
N PRO A 311 50.02 7.05 25.70
CA PRO A 311 49.44 7.41 26.99
C PRO A 311 48.10 6.67 27.27
N LYS A 312 47.76 6.50 28.53
CA LYS A 312 46.45 5.97 28.94
C LYS A 312 45.31 6.74 28.29
N PHE A 313 44.26 6.00 27.84
CA PHE A 313 43.08 6.46 27.13
C PHE A 313 43.32 6.91 25.67
N GLN A 314 44.55 6.92 25.20
CA GLN A 314 44.81 7.19 23.78
C GLN A 314 44.48 5.97 22.90
N LEU A 315 44.00 6.23 21.67
CA LEU A 315 43.75 5.20 20.66
C LEU A 315 45.03 4.43 20.34
N ILE A 316 44.93 3.13 20.28
CA ILE A 316 45.95 2.27 19.66
C ILE A 316 45.58 2.13 18.19
N ARG A 317 46.50 2.56 17.30
CA ARG A 317 46.29 2.53 15.85
C ARG A 317 47.14 1.43 15.22
N GLU A 318 46.74 0.99 14.03
CA GLU A 318 47.49 -0.03 13.30
C GLU A 318 48.93 0.42 12.99
N ASP A 319 49.10 1.71 12.65
CA ASP A 319 50.41 2.29 12.37
C ASP A 319 51.36 2.39 13.59
N ASP A 320 50.80 2.28 14.79
CA ASP A 320 51.56 2.27 16.03
C ASP A 320 52.19 0.91 16.34
N LEU A 321 51.87 -0.11 15.54
CA LEU A 321 52.22 -1.52 15.75
C LEU A 321 53.18 -2.03 14.67
N THR A 322 54.03 -3.00 15.05
CA THR A 322 54.90 -3.73 14.10
C THR A 322 54.23 -4.96 13.56
#